data_2bc2865757bc98169142e2dc3acb4d81
#
_entry.id   2bc2865757bc98169142e2dc3acb4d81
#
_cell.length_a   1.000
_cell.length_b   1.000
_cell.length_c   1.000
_cell.angle_alpha   90.00
_cell.angle_beta   90.00
_cell.angle_gamma   90.00
#
_symmetry.space_group_name_H-M   'P 1'
#
loop_
_entity.id
_entity.type
_entity.pdbx_description
1 polymer ?
#
loop_
_entity_poly.entity_id
_entity_poly.type
_entity_poly.pdbx_seq_one_letter_code
_entity_poly.pdbx_strand_id
1 'polypeptide(L)'
;MSCRVCKACTDGREYDCRKRAIWGFETGPLWGGYCEETHLPEVNVVKIPEGVSYDQAAAASMTLLTSWHMLIGRAKIQPGQLVLIMGGSSGVGNYGIQIAKLFGCTVIATASPDKLEKLLELGADYAVDHRKEDWHKEVRAIAKKVVKPYGDVPGVDVIFEHIGGTHWNKELTLLNYGGTIVTTGATTGYNAKTDLRHIFFKGINILGSTQGTRAELEQGLYWMSQGKIKSVIDSVYSLEHAAEAHTKMLKGKGLFGKILMKP
;
A
#
# COMPACT_ATOMS: atom_id res chain seq x y z
N MET A 1 -6.74 -9.79 -13.32
CA MET A 1 -6.75 -10.21 -14.74
C MET A 1 -7.34 -9.11 -15.60
N SER A 2 -6.86 -8.91 -16.82
CA SER A 2 -7.37 -7.92 -17.78
C SER A 2 -7.59 -8.57 -19.13
N CYS A 3 -8.41 -7.95 -20.00
CA CYS A 3 -8.77 -8.55 -21.31
C CYS A 3 -7.67 -8.45 -22.37
N ARG A 4 -6.66 -7.62 -22.18
CA ARG A 4 -5.49 -7.39 -23.05
C ARG A 4 -5.77 -6.84 -24.45
N VAL A 5 -7.04 -6.63 -24.82
CA VAL A 5 -7.43 -6.21 -26.19
C VAL A 5 -8.21 -4.88 -26.23
N CYS A 6 -8.69 -4.35 -25.11
CA CYS A 6 -9.37 -3.05 -25.11
C CYS A 6 -8.35 -1.90 -25.10
N LYS A 7 -8.81 -0.71 -25.47
CA LYS A 7 -7.95 0.48 -25.54
C LYS A 7 -7.17 0.74 -24.26
N ALA A 8 -7.76 0.58 -23.07
CA ALA A 8 -7.04 0.72 -21.82
C ALA A 8 -5.87 -0.28 -21.70
N CYS A 9 -6.10 -1.54 -22.06
CA CYS A 9 -5.04 -2.56 -22.04
C CYS A 9 -3.94 -2.30 -23.07
N THR A 10 -4.30 -1.88 -24.29
CA THR A 10 -3.30 -1.58 -25.32
C THR A 10 -2.50 -0.31 -25.04
N ASP A 11 -3.06 0.61 -24.25
CA ASP A 11 -2.37 1.81 -23.74
C ASP A 11 -1.50 1.52 -22.48
N GLY A 12 -1.43 0.26 -22.01
CA GLY A 12 -0.67 -0.09 -20.79
C GLY A 12 -1.37 0.31 -19.47
N ARG A 13 -2.68 0.53 -19.51
CA ARG A 13 -3.50 0.88 -18.34
C ARG A 13 -4.47 -0.24 -17.98
N GLU A 14 -3.95 -1.45 -17.76
CA GLU A 14 -4.75 -2.65 -17.49
C GLU A 14 -5.69 -2.49 -16.29
N TYR A 15 -5.32 -1.67 -15.32
CA TYR A 15 -6.15 -1.33 -14.16
C TYR A 15 -7.45 -0.58 -14.53
N ASP A 16 -7.52 0.07 -15.71
CA ASP A 16 -8.71 0.72 -16.26
C ASP A 16 -9.56 -0.21 -17.16
N CYS A 17 -9.16 -1.47 -17.31
CA CYS A 17 -9.90 -2.43 -18.15
C CYS A 17 -11.28 -2.70 -17.55
N ARG A 18 -12.34 -2.39 -18.30
CA ARG A 18 -13.73 -2.64 -17.85
C ARG A 18 -14.09 -4.12 -17.74
N LYS A 19 -13.31 -5.01 -18.38
CA LYS A 19 -13.46 -6.47 -18.29
C LYS A 19 -12.45 -7.08 -17.31
N ARG A 20 -11.80 -6.26 -16.48
CA ARG A 20 -10.89 -6.78 -15.46
C ARG A 20 -11.66 -7.56 -14.42
N ALA A 21 -10.99 -8.55 -13.84
CA ALA A 21 -11.50 -9.29 -12.71
C ALA A 21 -10.36 -9.61 -11.75
N ILE A 22 -10.64 -9.55 -10.45
CA ILE A 22 -9.70 -9.98 -9.42
C ILE A 22 -9.87 -11.49 -9.26
N TRP A 23 -8.76 -12.22 -9.44
CA TRP A 23 -8.74 -13.68 -9.27
C TRP A 23 -9.15 -14.07 -7.85
N GLY A 24 -10.12 -14.98 -7.75
CA GLY A 24 -10.64 -15.47 -6.48
C GLY A 24 -11.64 -14.54 -5.77
N PHE A 25 -11.87 -13.33 -6.28
CA PHE A 25 -12.84 -12.38 -5.73
C PHE A 25 -13.98 -12.06 -6.70
N GLU A 26 -13.65 -11.72 -7.94
CA GLU A 26 -14.63 -11.36 -8.98
C GLU A 26 -14.79 -12.46 -10.05
N THR A 27 -13.98 -13.51 -10.02
CA THR A 27 -14.10 -14.66 -10.88
C THR A 27 -14.91 -15.75 -10.18
N GLY A 28 -16.15 -15.93 -10.54
CA GLY A 28 -16.95 -17.05 -10.03
C GLY A 28 -16.72 -18.34 -10.84
N PRO A 29 -17.02 -19.49 -10.27
CA PRO A 29 -17.22 -19.82 -8.89
C PRO A 29 -15.89 -19.96 -8.14
N LEU A 30 -15.62 -19.02 -7.25
CA LEU A 30 -14.76 -19.08 -6.08
C LEU A 30 -13.34 -19.66 -6.21
N TRP A 31 -12.67 -19.50 -7.32
CA TRP A 31 -11.28 -19.90 -7.46
C TRP A 31 -10.35 -18.80 -6.99
N GLY A 32 -9.49 -19.11 -6.03
CA GLY A 32 -8.46 -18.22 -5.52
C GLY A 32 -7.12 -18.94 -5.43
N GLY A 33 -6.21 -18.39 -4.63
CA GLY A 33 -4.87 -18.95 -4.44
C GLY A 33 -4.77 -20.01 -3.33
N TYR A 34 -5.87 -20.37 -2.67
CA TYR A 34 -5.87 -21.42 -1.63
C TYR A 34 -6.13 -22.78 -2.25
N CYS A 35 -5.20 -23.27 -3.04
CA CYS A 35 -5.30 -24.52 -3.77
C CYS A 35 -3.90 -25.07 -4.09
N GLU A 36 -3.81 -26.36 -4.32
CA GLU A 36 -2.61 -27.04 -4.80
C GLU A 36 -2.32 -26.71 -6.27
N GLU A 37 -3.37 -26.61 -7.07
CA GLU A 37 -3.28 -26.33 -8.51
C GLU A 37 -4.33 -25.31 -8.95
N THR A 38 -3.99 -24.49 -9.94
CA THR A 38 -4.91 -23.50 -10.51
C THR A 38 -4.65 -23.30 -12.00
N HIS A 39 -5.65 -22.77 -12.70
CA HIS A 39 -5.54 -22.40 -14.11
C HIS A 39 -5.68 -20.90 -14.27
N LEU A 40 -4.69 -20.30 -14.91
CA LEU A 40 -4.64 -18.86 -15.17
C LEU A 40 -4.34 -18.60 -16.66
N PRO A 41 -4.91 -17.54 -17.24
CA PRO A 41 -4.48 -17.13 -18.57
C PRO A 41 -3.00 -16.72 -18.55
N GLU A 42 -2.19 -17.26 -19.44
CA GLU A 42 -0.76 -17.02 -19.55
C GLU A 42 -0.41 -15.53 -19.54
N VAL A 43 -1.21 -14.69 -20.18
CA VAL A 43 -1.01 -13.23 -20.24
C VAL A 43 -1.05 -12.53 -18.89
N ASN A 44 -1.58 -13.19 -17.86
CA ASN A 44 -1.64 -12.65 -16.48
C ASN A 44 -0.59 -13.29 -15.54
N VAL A 45 0.26 -14.17 -16.07
CA VAL A 45 1.34 -14.81 -15.31
C VAL A 45 2.63 -14.02 -15.49
N VAL A 46 3.34 -13.80 -14.39
CA VAL A 46 4.65 -13.14 -14.34
C VAL A 46 5.68 -14.13 -13.83
N LYS A 47 6.82 -14.22 -14.51
CA LYS A 47 7.91 -15.08 -14.06
C LYS A 47 8.51 -14.51 -12.76
N ILE A 48 8.64 -15.36 -11.76
CA ILE A 48 9.38 -15.01 -10.53
C ILE A 48 10.87 -14.90 -10.88
N PRO A 49 11.52 -13.75 -10.64
CA PRO A 49 12.94 -13.61 -10.95
C PRO A 49 13.81 -14.45 -10.01
N GLU A 50 15.02 -14.77 -10.45
CA GLU A 50 16.01 -15.46 -9.66
C GLU A 50 16.30 -14.69 -8.36
N GLY A 51 16.50 -15.40 -7.25
CA GLY A 51 16.72 -14.81 -5.93
C GLY A 51 15.46 -14.46 -5.15
N VAL A 52 14.26 -14.56 -5.76
CA VAL A 52 12.97 -14.36 -5.07
C VAL A 52 12.33 -15.73 -4.80
N SER A 53 12.11 -16.07 -3.53
CA SER A 53 11.45 -17.33 -3.16
C SER A 53 9.95 -17.30 -3.46
N TYR A 54 9.31 -18.46 -3.52
CA TYR A 54 7.86 -18.58 -3.66
C TYR A 54 7.10 -17.85 -2.55
N ASP A 55 7.56 -17.95 -1.30
CA ASP A 55 6.96 -17.26 -0.16
C ASP A 55 7.01 -15.74 -0.34
N GLN A 56 8.17 -15.23 -0.77
CA GLN A 56 8.34 -13.80 -1.05
C GLN A 56 7.43 -13.34 -2.20
N ALA A 57 7.35 -14.10 -3.28
CA ALA A 57 6.52 -13.78 -4.44
C ALA A 57 5.02 -13.86 -4.11
N ALA A 58 4.58 -14.88 -3.36
CA ALA A 58 3.19 -15.04 -2.94
C ALA A 58 2.72 -13.86 -2.08
N ALA A 59 3.55 -13.45 -1.10
CA ALA A 59 3.26 -12.30 -0.26
C ALA A 59 3.25 -10.98 -1.04
N ALA A 60 4.01 -10.90 -2.15
CA ALA A 60 4.17 -9.69 -2.96
C ALA A 60 3.02 -9.45 -3.95
N SER A 61 2.48 -10.48 -4.56
CA SER A 61 1.70 -10.42 -5.80
C SER A 61 0.62 -9.32 -5.86
N MET A 62 -0.17 -9.15 -4.81
CA MET A 62 -1.18 -8.10 -4.71
C MET A 62 -0.64 -6.84 -4.02
N THR A 63 0.04 -7.00 -2.89
CA THR A 63 0.36 -5.89 -2.00
C THR A 63 1.53 -5.05 -2.50
N LEU A 64 2.56 -5.66 -3.08
CA LEU A 64 3.65 -4.95 -3.76
C LEU A 64 3.12 -4.19 -4.98
N LEU A 65 2.34 -4.88 -5.84
CA LEU A 65 1.74 -4.26 -7.03
C LEU A 65 0.91 -3.03 -6.68
N THR A 66 0.01 -3.17 -5.69
CA THR A 66 -0.84 -2.07 -5.23
C THR A 66 -0.01 -0.90 -4.73
N SER A 67 0.99 -1.16 -3.87
CA SER A 67 1.82 -0.10 -3.30
C SER A 67 2.70 0.58 -4.34
N TRP A 68 3.21 -0.20 -5.30
CA TRP A 68 3.98 0.33 -6.43
C TRP A 68 3.13 1.26 -7.28
N HIS A 69 1.94 0.80 -7.67
CA HIS A 69 1.03 1.62 -8.46
C HIS A 69 0.62 2.90 -7.73
N MET A 70 0.31 2.82 -6.43
CA MET A 70 -0.05 4.00 -5.64
C MET A 70 1.06 5.05 -5.64
N LEU A 71 2.29 4.66 -5.32
CA LEU A 71 3.39 5.60 -5.12
C LEU A 71 4.05 6.01 -6.43
N ILE A 72 4.29 5.07 -7.35
CA ILE A 72 5.03 5.31 -8.59
C ILE A 72 4.08 5.64 -9.74
N GLY A 73 3.07 4.81 -9.96
CA GLY A 73 2.12 5.00 -11.06
C GLY A 73 1.20 6.20 -10.88
N ARG A 74 0.71 6.42 -9.65
CA ARG A 74 -0.30 7.45 -9.36
C ARG A 74 0.27 8.70 -8.70
N ALA A 75 0.87 8.58 -7.52
CA ALA A 75 1.40 9.73 -6.79
C ALA A 75 2.69 10.29 -7.39
N LYS A 76 3.46 9.45 -8.12
CA LYS A 76 4.72 9.82 -8.79
C LYS A 76 5.69 10.47 -7.82
N ILE A 77 5.91 9.81 -6.68
CA ILE A 77 6.78 10.32 -5.62
C ILE A 77 8.17 10.71 -6.14
N GLN A 78 8.74 11.72 -5.51
CA GLN A 78 10.06 12.26 -5.87
C GLN A 78 11.01 12.18 -4.69
N PRO A 79 12.32 12.02 -4.93
CA PRO A 79 13.32 12.08 -3.87
C PRO A 79 13.21 13.37 -3.05
N GLY A 80 13.39 13.25 -1.74
CA GLY A 80 13.32 14.38 -0.80
C GLY A 80 11.91 14.72 -0.31
N GLN A 81 10.85 14.12 -0.86
CA GLN A 81 9.49 14.29 -0.35
C GLN A 81 9.30 13.63 1.01
N LEU A 82 8.40 14.20 1.82
CA LEU A 82 7.91 13.61 3.06
C LEU A 82 6.61 12.84 2.79
N VAL A 83 6.67 11.52 2.99
CA VAL A 83 5.56 10.60 2.72
C VAL A 83 5.00 10.06 4.03
N LEU A 84 3.70 10.19 4.23
CA LEU A 84 2.97 9.57 5.33
C LEU A 84 2.35 8.25 4.85
N ILE A 85 2.75 7.13 5.47
CA ILE A 85 2.18 5.81 5.21
C ILE A 85 1.18 5.46 6.31
N MET A 86 -0.10 5.47 5.98
CA MET A 86 -1.14 5.03 6.90
C MET A 86 -1.13 3.50 7.00
N GLY A 87 -1.30 2.96 8.21
CA GLY A 87 -1.34 1.50 8.43
C GLY A 87 -0.08 0.76 7.98
N GLY A 88 1.10 1.29 8.32
CA GLY A 88 2.41 0.74 7.93
C GLY A 88 2.65 -0.72 8.29
N SER A 89 1.92 -1.28 9.25
CA SER A 89 2.04 -2.70 9.64
C SER A 89 1.28 -3.67 8.72
N SER A 90 0.46 -3.19 7.80
CA SER A 90 -0.26 -4.02 6.83
C SER A 90 0.65 -4.49 5.70
N GLY A 91 0.21 -5.49 4.93
CA GLY A 91 0.96 -5.94 3.77
C GLY A 91 1.20 -4.84 2.74
N VAL A 92 0.20 -3.97 2.50
CA VAL A 92 0.32 -2.82 1.58
C VAL A 92 1.23 -1.74 2.19
N GLY A 93 1.03 -1.39 3.46
CA GLY A 93 1.83 -0.37 4.15
C GLY A 93 3.31 -0.73 4.26
N ASN A 94 3.62 -2.02 4.48
CA ASN A 94 5.01 -2.51 4.53
C ASN A 94 5.76 -2.22 3.22
N TYR A 95 5.14 -2.47 2.07
CA TYR A 95 5.73 -2.14 0.79
C TYR A 95 5.76 -0.63 0.55
N GLY A 96 4.72 0.09 0.99
CA GLY A 96 4.69 1.55 0.91
C GLY A 96 5.92 2.19 1.56
N ILE A 97 6.30 1.74 2.76
CA ILE A 97 7.51 2.20 3.47
C ILE A 97 8.76 1.92 2.61
N GLN A 98 8.97 0.68 2.20
CA GLN A 98 10.17 0.27 1.48
C GLN A 98 10.30 0.94 0.11
N ILE A 99 9.20 1.09 -0.62
CA ILE A 99 9.19 1.77 -1.92
C ILE A 99 9.50 3.27 -1.73
N ALA A 100 8.86 3.95 -0.78
CA ALA A 100 9.15 5.36 -0.54
C ALA A 100 10.63 5.57 -0.14
N LYS A 101 11.19 4.70 0.69
CA LYS A 101 12.63 4.73 1.03
C LYS A 101 13.53 4.44 -0.16
N LEU A 102 13.18 3.48 -1.01
CA LEU A 102 13.93 3.16 -2.24
C LEU A 102 14.01 4.38 -3.17
N PHE A 103 12.96 5.20 -3.23
CA PHE A 103 12.92 6.42 -4.04
C PHE A 103 13.42 7.67 -3.30
N GLY A 104 14.11 7.52 -2.18
CA GLY A 104 14.77 8.63 -1.48
C GLY A 104 13.83 9.58 -0.72
N CYS A 105 12.65 9.11 -0.34
CA CYS A 105 11.71 9.88 0.48
C CYS A 105 12.04 9.75 1.98
N THR A 106 11.63 10.76 2.75
CA THR A 106 11.51 10.63 4.20
C THR A 106 10.13 10.05 4.53
N VAL A 107 10.08 9.04 5.40
CA VAL A 107 8.86 8.27 5.66
C VAL A 107 8.41 8.40 7.11
N ILE A 108 7.18 8.85 7.30
CA ILE A 108 6.44 8.70 8.55
C ILE A 108 5.47 7.52 8.34
N ALA A 109 5.50 6.51 9.20
CA ALA A 109 4.55 5.40 9.13
C ALA A 109 3.70 5.32 10.39
N THR A 110 2.42 4.91 10.24
CA THR A 110 1.52 4.77 11.40
C THR A 110 1.18 3.31 11.65
N ALA A 111 1.10 2.95 12.93
CA ALA A 111 0.60 1.64 13.38
C ALA A 111 0.07 1.72 14.81
N SER A 112 -0.36 0.58 15.37
CA SER A 112 -0.61 0.44 16.81
C SER A 112 0.70 0.43 17.61
N PRO A 113 0.67 0.79 18.91
CA PRO A 113 1.88 0.96 19.73
C PRO A 113 2.82 -0.24 19.72
N ASP A 114 2.27 -1.44 19.75
CA ASP A 114 3.01 -2.72 19.77
C ASP A 114 3.79 -3.02 18.47
N LYS A 115 3.68 -2.17 17.46
CA LYS A 115 4.27 -2.36 16.12
C LYS A 115 5.18 -1.22 15.67
N LEU A 116 5.31 -0.16 16.46
CA LEU A 116 6.04 1.04 16.04
C LEU A 116 7.53 0.76 15.80
N GLU A 117 8.16 -0.01 16.68
CA GLU A 117 9.57 -0.39 16.53
C GLU A 117 9.83 -1.14 15.23
N LYS A 118 8.94 -2.09 14.87
CA LYS A 118 9.03 -2.84 13.61
C LYS A 118 8.89 -1.96 12.37
N LEU A 119 8.17 -0.82 12.46
CA LEU A 119 8.12 0.14 11.34
C LEU A 119 9.47 0.82 11.12
N LEU A 120 10.17 1.18 12.22
CA LEU A 120 11.52 1.76 12.16
C LEU A 120 12.54 0.74 11.61
N GLU A 121 12.49 -0.50 12.10
CA GLU A 121 13.31 -1.60 11.57
C GLU A 121 13.07 -1.86 10.08
N LEU A 122 11.84 -1.64 9.59
CA LEU A 122 11.50 -1.77 8.17
C LEU A 122 12.02 -0.61 7.31
N GLY A 123 12.49 0.47 7.95
CA GLY A 123 13.09 1.61 7.28
C GLY A 123 12.28 2.91 7.35
N ALA A 124 11.16 2.98 8.09
CA ALA A 124 10.51 4.25 8.35
C ALA A 124 11.42 5.16 9.18
N ASP A 125 11.49 6.45 8.85
CA ASP A 125 12.28 7.41 9.61
C ASP A 125 11.58 7.81 10.92
N TYR A 126 10.23 7.74 10.91
CA TYR A 126 9.39 8.05 12.07
C TYR A 126 8.21 7.09 12.13
N ALA A 127 7.83 6.70 13.36
CA ALA A 127 6.67 5.85 13.62
C ALA A 127 5.71 6.54 14.58
N VAL A 128 4.42 6.56 14.24
CA VAL A 128 3.37 7.29 14.99
C VAL A 128 2.22 6.37 15.33
N ASP A 129 1.75 6.43 16.57
CA ASP A 129 0.58 5.69 17.03
C ASP A 129 -0.72 6.37 16.60
N HIS A 130 -1.37 5.82 15.56
CA HIS A 130 -2.64 6.35 15.03
C HIS A 130 -3.86 6.12 15.94
N ARG A 131 -3.73 5.37 17.03
CA ARG A 131 -4.81 5.18 18.01
C ARG A 131 -4.97 6.38 18.95
N LYS A 132 -3.91 7.18 19.11
CA LYS A 132 -3.99 8.43 19.87
C LYS A 132 -4.94 9.40 19.17
N GLU A 133 -5.76 10.11 19.92
CA GLU A 133 -6.68 11.09 19.33
C GLU A 133 -5.95 12.19 18.57
N ASP A 134 -4.78 12.58 19.05
CA ASP A 134 -3.97 13.67 18.53
C ASP A 134 -2.76 13.25 17.70
N TRP A 135 -2.75 11.99 17.18
CA TRP A 135 -1.68 11.45 16.34
C TRP A 135 -1.28 12.40 15.18
N HIS A 136 -2.25 13.10 14.62
CA HIS A 136 -2.02 14.05 13.52
C HIS A 136 -1.18 15.26 13.96
N LYS A 137 -1.24 15.67 15.24
CA LYS A 137 -0.37 16.71 15.77
C LYS A 137 1.08 16.23 15.85
N GLU A 138 1.30 14.96 16.19
CA GLU A 138 2.64 14.35 16.20
C GLU A 138 3.23 14.32 14.79
N VAL A 139 2.45 13.89 13.78
CA VAL A 139 2.87 13.95 12.36
C VAL A 139 3.23 15.38 11.95
N ARG A 140 2.44 16.38 12.34
CA ARG A 140 2.72 17.78 12.01
C ARG A 140 3.99 18.28 12.70
N ALA A 141 4.23 17.86 13.94
CA ALA A 141 5.45 18.22 14.66
C ALA A 141 6.71 17.62 14.00
N ILE A 142 6.60 16.39 13.49
CA ILE A 142 7.66 15.75 12.70
C ILE A 142 7.87 16.51 11.38
N ALA A 143 6.81 16.79 10.66
CA ALA A 143 6.87 17.52 9.39
C ALA A 143 7.57 18.89 9.57
N LYS A 144 7.30 19.60 10.65
CA LYS A 144 7.95 20.88 10.98
C LYS A 144 9.46 20.77 11.16
N LYS A 145 9.96 19.61 11.59
CA LYS A 145 11.41 19.38 11.77
C LYS A 145 12.10 18.98 10.47
N VAL A 146 11.39 18.26 9.62
CA VAL A 146 11.95 17.59 8.41
C VAL A 146 11.88 18.47 7.18
N VAL A 147 10.74 19.12 6.97
CA VAL A 147 10.49 19.93 5.77
C VAL A 147 10.76 21.40 6.10
N LYS A 148 11.60 22.06 5.30
CA LYS A 148 11.65 23.52 5.31
C LYS A 148 10.27 24.01 4.88
N PRO A 149 9.55 24.76 5.73
CA PRO A 149 8.16 25.08 5.45
C PRO A 149 8.04 25.89 4.15
N TYR A 150 7.28 25.33 3.22
CA TYR A 150 6.75 26.12 2.11
C TYR A 150 5.48 26.78 2.67
N GLY A 151 5.64 27.97 3.28
CA GLY A 151 4.59 28.64 4.02
C GLY A 151 4.56 28.30 5.53
N ASP A 152 3.59 28.86 6.24
CA ASP A 152 3.55 28.85 7.71
C ASP A 152 2.99 27.55 8.34
N VAL A 153 2.51 26.61 7.54
CA VAL A 153 1.91 25.36 8.03
C VAL A 153 2.65 24.16 7.47
N PRO A 154 3.50 23.51 8.27
CA PRO A 154 4.21 22.30 7.87
C PRO A 154 3.23 21.13 7.67
N GLY A 155 3.45 20.37 6.62
CA GLY A 155 2.66 19.19 6.28
C GLY A 155 3.51 18.16 5.56
N VAL A 156 2.85 17.10 5.07
CA VAL A 156 3.45 16.04 4.27
C VAL A 156 3.14 16.26 2.78
N ASP A 157 4.03 15.80 1.92
CA ASP A 157 3.87 15.97 0.48
C ASP A 157 2.95 14.92 -0.12
N VAL A 158 3.03 13.69 0.40
CA VAL A 158 2.21 12.57 -0.06
C VAL A 158 1.66 11.78 1.12
N ILE A 159 0.39 11.43 1.05
CA ILE A 159 -0.26 10.48 1.95
C ILE A 159 -0.62 9.22 1.16
N PHE A 160 -0.08 8.10 1.62
CA PHE A 160 -0.42 6.76 1.16
C PHE A 160 -1.54 6.22 2.06
N GLU A 161 -2.77 6.18 1.53
CA GLU A 161 -3.98 5.91 2.28
C GLU A 161 -4.65 4.61 1.78
N HIS A 162 -5.05 3.75 2.72
CA HIS A 162 -5.82 2.54 2.43
C HIS A 162 -6.73 2.14 3.61
N ILE A 163 -6.82 3.00 4.62
CA ILE A 163 -7.60 2.75 5.84
C ILE A 163 -9.06 3.16 5.66
N GLY A 164 -9.30 4.34 5.04
CA GLY A 164 -10.63 4.85 4.77
C GLY A 164 -11.13 5.90 5.77
N GLY A 165 -12.44 5.94 5.94
CA GLY A 165 -13.16 7.07 6.52
C GLY A 165 -12.73 7.56 7.91
N THR A 166 -12.20 6.69 8.77
CA THR A 166 -11.89 7.03 10.18
C THR A 166 -10.87 8.16 10.31
N HIS A 167 -9.84 8.19 9.47
CA HIS A 167 -8.74 9.15 9.56
C HIS A 167 -8.77 10.23 8.48
N TRP A 168 -9.53 10.04 7.43
CA TRP A 168 -9.56 10.82 6.20
C TRP A 168 -9.55 12.35 6.41
N ASN A 169 -10.43 12.87 7.26
CA ASN A 169 -10.50 14.31 7.46
C ASN A 169 -9.24 14.88 8.15
N LYS A 170 -8.64 14.14 9.09
CA LYS A 170 -7.39 14.52 9.72
C LYS A 170 -6.22 14.49 8.72
N GLU A 171 -6.20 13.47 7.85
CA GLU A 171 -5.18 13.31 6.79
C GLU A 171 -5.16 14.50 5.84
N LEU A 172 -6.32 14.97 5.36
CA LEU A 172 -6.40 16.13 4.47
C LEU A 172 -5.80 17.39 5.12
N THR A 173 -5.93 17.53 6.44
CA THR A 173 -5.31 18.67 7.16
C THR A 173 -3.80 18.62 7.18
N LEU A 174 -3.21 17.42 7.06
CA LEU A 174 -1.76 17.19 7.13
C LEU A 174 -1.03 17.48 5.83
N LEU A 175 -1.73 17.54 4.69
CA LEU A 175 -1.10 17.78 3.39
C LEU A 175 -0.54 19.20 3.29
N ASN A 176 0.62 19.31 2.66
CA ASN A 176 1.20 20.57 2.17
C ASN A 176 0.33 21.19 1.06
N TYR A 177 0.62 22.43 0.71
CA TYR A 177 0.11 23.05 -0.53
C TYR A 177 0.59 22.24 -1.74
N GLY A 178 -0.34 21.89 -2.64
CA GLY A 178 -0.08 21.02 -3.78
C GLY A 178 0.14 19.56 -3.44
N GLY A 179 0.02 19.18 -2.15
CA GLY A 179 0.23 17.81 -1.69
C GLY A 179 -0.78 16.82 -2.27
N THR A 180 -0.46 15.54 -2.19
CA THR A 180 -1.24 14.46 -2.80
C THR A 180 -1.64 13.41 -1.78
N ILE A 181 -2.93 13.05 -1.73
CA ILE A 181 -3.40 11.82 -1.09
C ILE A 181 -3.75 10.80 -2.17
N VAL A 182 -3.15 9.61 -2.09
CA VAL A 182 -3.47 8.49 -2.96
C VAL A 182 -4.14 7.39 -2.14
N THR A 183 -5.35 6.99 -2.52
CA THR A 183 -6.16 6.02 -1.78
C THR A 183 -6.51 4.79 -2.61
N THR A 184 -6.49 3.61 -1.96
CA THR A 184 -6.81 2.33 -2.58
C THR A 184 -7.74 1.46 -1.76
N GLY A 185 -8.20 1.90 -0.61
CA GLY A 185 -8.99 1.07 0.29
C GLY A 185 -9.99 1.84 1.11
N ALA A 186 -10.83 1.12 1.82
CA ALA A 186 -11.85 1.68 2.69
C ALA A 186 -12.12 0.74 3.88
N THR A 187 -11.07 0.21 4.50
CA THR A 187 -11.13 -0.82 5.55
C THR A 187 -11.99 -0.38 6.75
N THR A 188 -11.96 0.92 7.10
CA THR A 188 -12.75 1.48 8.21
C THR A 188 -14.04 2.17 7.76
N GLY A 189 -14.40 2.03 6.48
CA GLY A 189 -15.62 2.58 5.89
C GLY A 189 -15.33 3.53 4.73
N TYR A 190 -16.31 3.61 3.81
CA TYR A 190 -16.21 4.38 2.56
C TYR A 190 -16.84 5.76 2.62
N ASN A 191 -17.65 6.05 3.65
CA ASN A 191 -18.32 7.35 3.84
C ASN A 191 -17.42 8.31 4.60
N ALA A 192 -16.50 8.97 3.90
CA ALA A 192 -15.59 9.96 4.47
C ALA A 192 -16.13 11.38 4.30
N LYS A 193 -16.28 12.13 5.40
CA LYS A 193 -16.57 13.56 5.32
C LYS A 193 -15.35 14.30 4.82
N THR A 194 -15.53 15.12 3.78
CA THR A 194 -14.46 15.92 3.18
C THR A 194 -14.80 17.40 3.30
N ASP A 195 -13.94 18.16 3.98
CA ASP A 195 -14.01 19.62 3.95
C ASP A 195 -13.33 20.13 2.67
N LEU A 196 -14.14 20.54 1.70
CA LEU A 196 -13.67 21.01 0.39
C LEU A 196 -12.70 22.19 0.48
N ARG A 197 -12.75 22.98 1.57
CA ARG A 197 -11.83 24.10 1.77
C ARG A 197 -10.37 23.63 1.83
N HIS A 198 -10.10 22.47 2.43
CA HIS A 198 -8.76 21.90 2.41
C HIS A 198 -8.26 21.61 0.99
N ILE A 199 -9.18 21.20 0.09
CA ILE A 199 -8.84 20.86 -1.29
C ILE A 199 -8.46 22.12 -2.06
N PHE A 200 -9.38 23.10 -2.15
CA PHE A 200 -9.16 24.23 -3.05
C PHE A 200 -8.19 25.27 -2.48
N PHE A 201 -8.18 25.55 -1.16
CA PHE A 201 -7.21 26.49 -0.59
C PHE A 201 -5.76 26.01 -0.67
N LYS A 202 -5.54 24.71 -0.53
CA LYS A 202 -4.21 24.13 -0.59
C LYS A 202 -3.84 23.59 -1.98
N GLY A 203 -4.78 23.51 -2.92
CA GLY A 203 -4.57 22.90 -4.23
C GLY A 203 -4.17 21.42 -4.14
N ILE A 204 -4.69 20.66 -3.16
CA ILE A 204 -4.32 19.27 -2.97
C ILE A 204 -4.94 18.35 -4.04
N ASN A 205 -4.22 17.27 -4.33
CA ASN A 205 -4.65 16.22 -5.25
C ASN A 205 -5.21 15.03 -4.49
N ILE A 206 -6.38 14.54 -4.90
CA ILE A 206 -6.97 13.29 -4.41
C ILE A 206 -6.95 12.29 -5.56
N LEU A 207 -6.13 11.25 -5.43
CA LEU A 207 -5.93 10.24 -6.47
C LEU A 207 -6.50 8.89 -6.03
N GLY A 208 -7.40 8.34 -6.81
CA GLY A 208 -7.79 6.94 -6.67
C GLY A 208 -6.74 6.01 -7.27
N SER A 209 -6.56 4.86 -6.66
CA SER A 209 -5.69 3.79 -7.15
C SER A 209 -6.37 2.44 -6.98
N THR A 210 -6.15 1.55 -7.92
CA THR A 210 -6.62 0.18 -7.85
C THR A 210 -5.62 -0.73 -8.52
N GLN A 211 -5.11 -1.72 -7.78
CA GLN A 211 -4.12 -2.70 -8.28
C GLN A 211 -2.93 -2.00 -8.97
N GLY A 212 -2.65 -2.37 -10.24
CA GLY A 212 -1.60 -1.84 -11.07
C GLY A 212 -1.50 -2.62 -12.38
N THR A 213 -0.41 -2.41 -13.11
CA THR A 213 -0.11 -3.09 -14.36
C THR A 213 0.82 -4.27 -14.14
N ARG A 214 0.86 -5.21 -15.11
CA ARG A 214 1.83 -6.29 -15.12
C ARG A 214 3.28 -5.77 -15.08
N ALA A 215 3.57 -4.73 -15.86
CA ALA A 215 4.89 -4.11 -15.90
C ALA A 215 5.33 -3.54 -14.53
N GLU A 216 4.40 -2.96 -13.78
CA GLU A 216 4.68 -2.47 -12.42
C GLU A 216 4.98 -3.63 -11.44
N LEU A 217 4.29 -4.77 -11.59
CA LEU A 217 4.63 -5.96 -10.80
C LEU A 217 6.03 -6.47 -11.13
N GLU A 218 6.38 -6.54 -12.42
CA GLU A 218 7.71 -6.95 -12.88
C GLU A 218 8.81 -6.02 -12.33
N GLN A 219 8.58 -4.70 -12.34
CA GLN A 219 9.49 -3.72 -11.73
C GLN A 219 9.66 -3.94 -10.22
N GLY A 220 8.57 -4.13 -9.48
CA GLY A 220 8.63 -4.41 -8.05
C GLY A 220 9.38 -5.71 -7.74
N LEU A 221 9.12 -6.78 -8.48
CA LEU A 221 9.83 -8.06 -8.34
C LEU A 221 11.32 -7.95 -8.70
N TYR A 222 11.67 -7.12 -9.68
CA TYR A 222 13.09 -6.82 -9.96
C TYR A 222 13.79 -6.23 -8.73
N TRP A 223 13.20 -5.25 -8.06
CA TRP A 223 13.81 -4.69 -6.84
C TRP A 223 13.85 -5.68 -5.68
N MET A 224 12.93 -6.63 -5.64
CA MET A 224 13.03 -7.76 -4.71
C MET A 224 14.23 -8.66 -5.03
N SER A 225 14.46 -8.98 -6.30
CA SER A 225 15.64 -9.80 -6.71
C SER A 225 16.97 -9.10 -6.43
N GLN A 226 16.97 -7.75 -6.39
CA GLN A 226 18.14 -6.96 -5.97
C GLN A 226 18.28 -6.82 -4.45
N GLY A 227 17.40 -7.47 -3.66
CA GLY A 227 17.43 -7.41 -2.20
C GLY A 227 17.05 -6.03 -1.62
N LYS A 228 16.47 -5.12 -2.42
CA LYS A 228 16.11 -3.76 -2.00
C LYS A 228 14.71 -3.68 -1.37
N ILE A 229 13.84 -4.60 -1.72
CA ILE A 229 12.49 -4.75 -1.18
C ILE A 229 12.32 -6.21 -0.75
N LYS A 230 11.65 -6.45 0.36
CA LYS A 230 11.33 -7.79 0.86
C LYS A 230 9.90 -7.88 1.35
N SER A 231 9.28 -9.04 1.19
CA SER A 231 8.00 -9.33 1.82
C SER A 231 8.19 -9.54 3.32
N VAL A 232 7.35 -8.91 4.12
CA VAL A 232 7.25 -9.20 5.55
C VAL A 232 6.18 -10.27 5.74
N ILE A 233 6.61 -11.45 6.17
CA ILE A 233 5.75 -12.62 6.39
C ILE A 233 5.59 -12.79 7.90
N ASP A 234 4.36 -12.65 8.38
CA ASP A 234 4.03 -12.79 9.79
C ASP A 234 3.96 -14.27 10.19
N SER A 235 3.30 -15.08 9.39
CA SER A 235 3.12 -16.51 9.64
C SER A 235 2.76 -17.28 8.37
N VAL A 236 3.01 -18.59 8.43
CA VAL A 236 2.70 -19.54 7.36
C VAL A 236 1.86 -20.66 7.93
N TYR A 237 0.77 -21.01 7.27
CA TYR A 237 -0.14 -22.10 7.62
C TYR A 237 -0.27 -23.08 6.47
N SER A 238 -0.60 -24.34 6.76
CA SER A 238 -1.07 -25.27 5.71
C SER A 238 -2.50 -24.92 5.28
N LEU A 239 -2.95 -25.43 4.14
CA LEU A 239 -4.32 -25.21 3.65
C LEU A 239 -5.38 -25.67 4.63
N GLU A 240 -5.13 -26.77 5.36
CA GLU A 240 -6.06 -27.31 6.35
C GLU A 240 -6.29 -26.34 7.53
N HIS A 241 -5.31 -25.48 7.81
CA HIS A 241 -5.38 -24.49 8.91
C HIS A 241 -5.85 -23.09 8.43
N ALA A 242 -6.51 -23.01 7.28
CA ALA A 242 -7.02 -21.75 6.73
C ALA A 242 -7.95 -21.00 7.69
N ALA A 243 -8.80 -21.72 8.44
CA ALA A 243 -9.70 -21.13 9.43
C ALA A 243 -8.95 -20.43 10.57
N GLU A 244 -7.83 -21.00 11.01
CA GLU A 244 -6.97 -20.42 12.04
C GLU A 244 -6.27 -19.16 11.52
N ALA A 245 -5.74 -19.21 10.30
CA ALA A 245 -5.11 -18.08 9.63
C ALA A 245 -6.07 -16.91 9.48
N HIS A 246 -7.32 -17.16 9.04
CA HIS A 246 -8.38 -16.15 8.96
C HIS A 246 -8.74 -15.58 10.33
N THR A 247 -8.84 -16.46 11.36
CA THR A 247 -9.11 -16.02 12.74
C THR A 247 -8.01 -15.09 13.26
N LYS A 248 -6.73 -15.41 13.00
CA LYS A 248 -5.61 -14.54 13.36
C LYS A 248 -5.71 -13.19 12.65
N MET A 249 -6.03 -13.20 11.36
CA MET A 249 -6.18 -11.99 10.57
C MET A 249 -7.30 -11.09 11.10
N LEU A 250 -8.46 -11.67 11.43
CA LEU A 250 -9.60 -10.94 12.00
C LEU A 250 -9.30 -10.33 13.37
N LYS A 251 -8.58 -11.05 14.22
CA LYS A 251 -8.13 -10.52 15.53
C LYS A 251 -7.14 -9.39 15.40
N GLY A 252 -6.29 -9.40 14.38
CA GLY A 252 -5.32 -8.35 14.03
C GLY A 252 -4.26 -8.05 15.10
N LYS A 253 -4.36 -8.65 16.31
CA LYS A 253 -3.44 -8.41 17.43
C LYS A 253 -2.06 -8.99 17.09
N GLY A 254 -1.03 -8.16 17.17
CA GLY A 254 0.35 -8.57 16.89
C GLY A 254 0.67 -8.83 15.41
N LEU A 255 -0.33 -8.83 14.52
CA LEU A 255 -0.14 -9.10 13.08
C LEU A 255 0.70 -8.00 12.43
N PHE A 256 1.81 -8.40 11.77
CA PHE A 256 2.70 -7.50 11.07
C PHE A 256 3.13 -8.11 9.72
N GLY A 257 2.60 -7.60 8.62
CA GLY A 257 2.85 -8.13 7.28
C GLY A 257 1.78 -9.10 6.79
N LYS A 258 2.20 -10.16 6.11
CA LYS A 258 1.34 -11.12 5.41
C LYS A 258 1.25 -12.46 6.13
N ILE A 259 0.07 -13.07 6.10
CA ILE A 259 -0.13 -14.48 6.42
C ILE A 259 -0.11 -15.26 5.09
N LEU A 260 0.63 -16.35 5.03
CA LEU A 260 0.70 -17.22 3.87
C LEU A 260 0.01 -18.56 4.15
N MET A 261 -0.52 -19.14 3.07
CA MET A 261 -1.00 -20.51 3.02
C MET A 261 -0.07 -21.32 2.13
N LYS A 262 0.27 -22.54 2.55
CA LYS A 262 1.02 -23.52 1.75
C LYS A 262 0.17 -24.76 1.53
N PRO A 263 0.14 -25.30 0.31
CA PRO A 263 -0.41 -26.62 0.05
C PRO A 263 0.40 -27.71 0.73
#